data_b32ed34334990652a0d002358b63e52b
#
_entry.id   b32ed34334990652a0d002358b63e52b
#
_cell.length_a   1.000
_cell.length_b   1.000
_cell.length_c   1.000
_cell.angle_alpha   90.00
_cell.angle_beta   90.00
_cell.angle_gamma   90.00
#
_symmetry.space_group_name_H-M   'P 1'
#
loop_
_entity.id
_entity.type
_entity.pdbx_description
1 polymer ?
#
loop_
_entity_poly.entity_id
_entity_poly.type
_entity_poly.pdbx_seq_one_letter_code
_entity_poly.pdbx_strand_id
1 'polypeptide(L)'
;MGIQFSVKSVFASATLLLVATAAHAGITTYTSQSSYLAAVGGTGVDTFDDLDVSDYQGPLTRSAGSYAYTVGTGPNSSQIWGASDDYSDIWLTGGNRLDLVTFAPSTPLAGVGGFFFGSDLFGFSTPASYLTLSATDSAGATVSYRLNTPTFNSFVGFVSTGNLVSFSVTAGNQPGVWATVNDLHLSVATAVPEPETYGMMLAGLGLLGYIGRRQRQRA
;
A
#
# COMPACT_ATOMS: atom_id res chain seq x y z
N MET A 1 76.79 6.17 -22.52
CA MET A 1 75.90 5.03 -22.50
C MET A 1 74.81 5.39 -21.50
N GLY A 2 73.76 6.01 -22.00
CA GLY A 2 72.65 6.55 -21.17
C GLY A 2 71.42 5.61 -21.25
N ILE A 3 70.99 5.15 -20.10
CA ILE A 3 69.78 4.30 -19.98
C ILE A 3 68.59 5.23 -19.76
N GLN A 4 67.70 5.30 -20.76
CA GLN A 4 66.42 5.96 -20.63
C GLN A 4 65.42 5.01 -19.99
N PHE A 5 64.92 5.32 -18.80
CA PHE A 5 63.76 4.65 -18.20
C PHE A 5 62.47 5.31 -18.74
N SER A 6 61.76 4.55 -19.57
CA SER A 6 60.41 4.90 -20.01
C SER A 6 59.42 4.50 -18.92
N VAL A 7 58.80 5.50 -18.25
CA VAL A 7 57.72 5.27 -17.30
C VAL A 7 56.43 5.13 -18.11
N LYS A 8 56.03 3.89 -18.36
CA LYS A 8 54.66 3.59 -18.90
C LYS A 8 53.65 3.77 -17.79
N SER A 9 52.87 4.84 -17.88
CA SER A 9 51.72 5.08 -17.04
C SER A 9 50.66 4.05 -17.33
N VAL A 10 50.47 3.11 -16.44
CA VAL A 10 49.32 2.18 -16.46
C VAL A 10 48.12 2.90 -15.86
N PHE A 11 47.23 3.43 -16.71
CA PHE A 11 45.91 3.87 -16.29
C PHE A 11 45.04 2.61 -16.08
N ALA A 12 44.89 2.20 -14.84
CA ALA A 12 43.88 1.21 -14.46
C ALA A 12 42.51 1.91 -14.42
N SER A 13 41.77 1.76 -15.50
CA SER A 13 40.36 2.17 -15.54
C SER A 13 39.55 1.17 -14.70
N ALA A 14 39.23 1.53 -13.46
CA ALA A 14 38.26 0.80 -12.64
C ALA A 14 36.84 1.07 -13.19
N THR A 15 36.36 0.19 -14.03
CA THR A 15 34.98 0.21 -14.49
C THR A 15 34.12 -0.30 -13.32
N LEU A 16 33.49 0.62 -12.59
CA LEU A 16 32.52 0.29 -11.56
C LEU A 16 31.22 -0.16 -12.26
N LEU A 17 31.01 -1.47 -12.39
CA LEU A 17 29.72 -2.01 -12.80
C LEU A 17 28.72 -1.78 -11.66
N LEU A 18 27.87 -0.76 -11.77
CA LEU A 18 26.67 -0.65 -10.99
C LEU A 18 25.69 -1.74 -11.48
N VAL A 19 25.60 -2.83 -10.76
CA VAL A 19 24.51 -3.80 -10.91
C VAL A 19 23.28 -3.13 -10.29
N ALA A 20 22.43 -2.52 -11.13
CA ALA A 20 21.10 -2.12 -10.72
C ALA A 20 20.29 -3.41 -10.47
N THR A 21 20.15 -3.80 -9.21
CA THR A 21 19.16 -4.80 -8.84
C THR A 21 17.80 -4.16 -9.06
N ALA A 22 17.05 -4.67 -10.06
CA ALA A 22 15.65 -4.30 -10.21
C ALA A 22 14.93 -4.69 -8.90
N ALA A 23 14.55 -3.69 -8.11
CA ALA A 23 13.69 -3.92 -6.96
C ALA A 23 12.34 -4.40 -7.52
N HIS A 24 12.05 -5.69 -7.37
CA HIS A 24 10.72 -6.18 -7.66
C HIS A 24 9.76 -5.51 -6.65
N ALA A 25 8.71 -4.87 -7.17
CA ALA A 25 7.64 -4.39 -6.33
C ALA A 25 7.08 -5.58 -5.55
N GLY A 26 7.13 -5.50 -4.23
CA GLY A 26 6.61 -6.51 -3.32
C GLY A 26 5.48 -5.93 -2.49
N ILE A 27 4.41 -6.71 -2.28
CA ILE A 27 3.31 -6.34 -1.39
C ILE A 27 3.47 -7.09 -0.07
N THR A 28 3.51 -6.35 1.03
CA THR A 28 3.58 -6.88 2.39
C THR A 28 2.23 -6.74 3.06
N THR A 29 1.79 -7.79 3.77
CA THR A 29 0.53 -7.81 4.53
C THR A 29 0.78 -7.52 6.00
N TYR A 30 -0.06 -6.68 6.59
CA TYR A 30 -0.06 -6.30 8.00
C TYR A 30 -1.40 -6.67 8.63
N THR A 31 -1.38 -7.26 9.82
CA THR A 31 -2.57 -7.71 10.56
C THR A 31 -2.82 -6.88 11.83
N SER A 32 -2.14 -5.75 11.97
CA SER A 32 -2.44 -4.75 12.99
C SER A 32 -2.32 -3.34 12.40
N GLN A 33 -3.23 -2.48 12.80
CA GLN A 33 -3.25 -1.07 12.38
C GLN A 33 -1.94 -0.35 12.73
N SER A 34 -1.42 -0.56 13.95
CA SER A 34 -0.19 0.09 14.39
C SER A 34 1.04 -0.29 13.55
N SER A 35 1.16 -1.59 13.19
CA SER A 35 2.26 -2.06 12.33
C SER A 35 2.12 -1.54 10.90
N TYR A 36 0.89 -1.45 10.39
CA TYR A 36 0.60 -0.85 9.08
C TYR A 36 0.99 0.63 9.07
N LEU A 37 0.52 1.41 10.04
CA LEU A 37 0.80 2.85 10.13
C LEU A 37 2.30 3.15 10.31
N ALA A 38 3.05 2.27 10.97
CA ALA A 38 4.50 2.39 11.09
C ALA A 38 5.24 2.13 9.77
N ALA A 39 4.62 1.42 8.82
CA ALA A 39 5.23 1.04 7.53
C ALA A 39 4.91 2.02 6.39
N VAL A 40 3.99 2.98 6.60
CA VAL A 40 3.53 3.92 5.58
C VAL A 40 3.83 5.36 5.98
N GLY A 41 3.71 6.28 5.01
CA GLY A 41 3.78 7.72 5.22
C GLY A 41 2.44 8.32 5.63
N GLY A 42 2.08 9.48 5.06
CA GLY A 42 0.79 10.11 5.34
C GLY A 42 -0.39 9.18 5.04
N THR A 43 -1.33 9.09 5.99
CA THR A 43 -2.53 8.25 5.89
C THR A 43 -3.78 9.12 5.99
N GLY A 44 -4.73 8.89 5.09
CA GLY A 44 -6.12 9.35 5.22
C GLY A 44 -7.02 8.17 5.59
N VAL A 45 -8.12 8.46 6.27
CA VAL A 45 -9.12 7.48 6.66
C VAL A 45 -10.48 7.91 6.13
N ASP A 46 -11.24 6.96 5.58
CA ASP A 46 -12.65 7.09 5.27
C ASP A 46 -13.42 6.23 6.26
N THR A 47 -14.12 6.86 7.18
CA THR A 47 -14.90 6.18 8.24
C THR A 47 -16.27 5.74 7.76
N PHE A 48 -16.71 6.21 6.58
CA PHE A 48 -18.04 6.01 6.02
C PHE A 48 -19.20 6.63 6.81
N ASP A 49 -18.94 7.33 7.92
CA ASP A 49 -19.97 7.92 8.80
C ASP A 49 -20.80 9.03 8.16
N ASP A 50 -20.39 9.51 6.99
CA ASP A 50 -21.14 10.43 6.15
C ASP A 50 -22.19 9.76 5.27
N LEU A 51 -22.24 8.41 5.26
CA LEU A 51 -23.25 7.64 4.54
C LEU A 51 -24.48 7.42 5.43
N ASP A 52 -25.63 7.30 4.77
CA ASP A 52 -26.83 6.78 5.42
C ASP A 52 -26.84 5.25 5.43
N VAL A 53 -27.62 4.66 6.33
CA VAL A 53 -27.93 3.22 6.28
C VAL A 53 -28.94 2.98 5.15
N SER A 54 -28.43 2.93 3.92
CA SER A 54 -29.20 2.79 2.69
C SER A 54 -28.35 2.24 1.55
N ASP A 55 -28.97 1.99 0.40
CA ASP A 55 -28.29 1.58 -0.82
C ASP A 55 -27.80 2.76 -1.65
N TYR A 56 -26.68 2.54 -2.31
CA TYR A 56 -26.06 3.45 -3.25
C TYR A 56 -25.76 2.72 -4.55
N GLN A 57 -25.98 3.38 -5.68
CA GLN A 57 -25.60 2.83 -6.97
C GLN A 57 -24.09 3.02 -7.16
N GLY A 58 -23.37 1.90 -7.30
CA GLY A 58 -21.94 1.92 -7.56
C GLY A 58 -21.60 2.10 -9.06
N PRO A 59 -20.34 2.44 -9.38
CA PRO A 59 -19.26 2.73 -8.44
C PRO A 59 -19.43 4.09 -7.76
N LEU A 60 -19.07 4.19 -6.46
CA LEU A 60 -19.04 5.45 -5.72
C LEU A 60 -17.64 6.04 -5.75
N THR A 61 -17.57 7.36 -5.95
CA THR A 61 -16.34 8.13 -5.73
C THR A 61 -16.31 8.63 -4.29
N ARG A 62 -15.24 8.34 -3.58
CA ARG A 62 -15.06 8.70 -2.17
C ARG A 62 -13.64 9.21 -1.91
N SER A 63 -13.37 9.62 -0.68
CA SER A 63 -12.04 10.04 -0.25
C SER A 63 -11.73 9.59 1.17
N ALA A 64 -10.52 9.11 1.38
CA ALA A 64 -9.92 8.89 2.69
C ALA A 64 -8.96 10.05 2.97
N GLY A 65 -9.42 11.06 3.70
CA GLY A 65 -8.71 12.33 3.83
C GLY A 65 -8.50 13.00 2.48
N SER A 66 -7.24 13.19 2.07
CA SER A 66 -6.87 13.80 0.77
C SER A 66 -6.78 12.80 -0.39
N TYR A 67 -6.99 11.51 -0.16
CA TYR A 67 -6.80 10.46 -1.16
C TYR A 67 -8.13 10.02 -1.74
N ALA A 68 -8.37 10.36 -3.02
CA ALA A 68 -9.57 9.96 -3.74
C ALA A 68 -9.46 8.50 -4.23
N TYR A 69 -10.60 7.82 -4.23
CA TYR A 69 -10.73 6.46 -4.74
C TYR A 69 -12.15 6.20 -5.26
N THR A 70 -12.34 5.10 -5.97
CA THR A 70 -13.66 4.57 -6.30
C THR A 70 -13.86 3.23 -5.61
N VAL A 71 -15.09 2.99 -5.12
CA VAL A 71 -15.52 1.69 -4.62
C VAL A 71 -16.64 1.15 -5.50
N GLY A 72 -16.55 -0.11 -5.85
CA GLY A 72 -17.54 -0.82 -6.65
C GLY A 72 -17.76 -2.24 -6.15
N THR A 73 -18.84 -2.84 -6.59
CA THR A 73 -19.19 -4.24 -6.31
C THR A 73 -19.52 -4.98 -7.60
N GLY A 74 -19.40 -6.30 -7.60
CA GLY A 74 -19.74 -7.11 -8.76
C GLY A 74 -19.21 -8.54 -8.67
N PRO A 75 -19.61 -9.41 -9.59
CA PRO A 75 -20.37 -9.11 -10.84
C PRO A 75 -21.90 -9.20 -10.74
N ASN A 76 -22.50 -9.60 -9.60
CA ASN A 76 -23.94 -9.88 -9.53
C ASN A 76 -24.78 -8.64 -9.20
N SER A 77 -24.21 -7.68 -8.48
CA SER A 77 -24.86 -6.43 -8.11
C SER A 77 -23.86 -5.27 -8.14
N SER A 78 -24.28 -4.13 -8.64
CA SER A 78 -23.50 -2.89 -8.54
C SER A 78 -23.89 -2.06 -7.29
N GLN A 79 -24.84 -2.51 -6.50
CA GLN A 79 -25.28 -1.81 -5.29
C GLN A 79 -24.26 -1.94 -4.18
N ILE A 80 -24.04 -0.82 -3.50
CA ILE A 80 -23.21 -0.67 -2.30
C ILE A 80 -24.16 -0.23 -1.19
N TRP A 81 -23.93 -0.70 0.03
CA TRP A 81 -24.76 -0.36 1.17
C TRP A 81 -23.91 0.29 2.25
N GLY A 82 -24.40 1.41 2.79
CA GLY A 82 -24.05 1.85 4.13
C GLY A 82 -24.85 1.03 5.14
N ALA A 83 -24.19 0.49 6.15
CA ALA A 83 -24.77 -0.40 7.13
C ALA A 83 -24.25 -0.09 8.53
N SER A 84 -24.94 -0.52 9.59
CA SER A 84 -24.59 -0.24 10.97
C SER A 84 -25.36 -1.15 11.93
N ASP A 85 -24.81 -1.39 13.11
CA ASP A 85 -25.54 -2.06 14.20
C ASP A 85 -26.46 -1.09 14.97
N ASP A 86 -26.07 0.18 15.09
CA ASP A 86 -26.73 1.14 15.98
C ASP A 86 -26.84 2.60 15.43
N TYR A 87 -26.50 2.79 14.17
CA TYR A 87 -26.45 4.09 13.47
C TYR A 87 -25.40 5.08 14.00
N SER A 88 -24.49 4.66 14.88
CA SER A 88 -23.42 5.54 15.39
C SER A 88 -22.10 5.40 14.64
N ASP A 89 -21.89 4.26 14.01
CA ASP A 89 -20.70 3.89 13.22
C ASP A 89 -21.18 3.20 11.94
N ILE A 90 -20.87 3.77 10.80
CA ILE A 90 -21.33 3.30 9.51
C ILE A 90 -20.17 2.57 8.82
N TRP A 91 -20.45 1.41 8.27
CA TRP A 91 -19.53 0.64 7.45
C TRP A 91 -20.11 0.37 6.07
N LEU A 92 -19.27 -0.07 5.16
CA LEU A 92 -19.61 -0.29 3.78
C LEU A 92 -19.63 -1.79 3.45
N THR A 93 -20.69 -2.23 2.77
CA THR A 93 -20.82 -3.61 2.27
C THR A 93 -21.41 -3.65 0.85
N GLY A 94 -21.37 -4.79 0.18
CA GLY A 94 -21.93 -4.96 -1.16
C GLY A 94 -23.38 -5.43 -1.14
N GLY A 95 -24.13 -5.16 -2.21
CA GLY A 95 -25.53 -5.59 -2.36
C GLY A 95 -25.70 -7.10 -2.60
N ASN A 96 -24.64 -7.83 -2.92
CA ASN A 96 -24.70 -9.28 -3.08
C ASN A 96 -23.52 -9.94 -2.35
N ARG A 97 -23.81 -10.94 -1.52
CA ARG A 97 -22.83 -11.64 -0.69
C ARG A 97 -21.73 -12.39 -1.46
N LEU A 98 -21.97 -12.72 -2.73
CA LEU A 98 -21.02 -13.43 -3.59
C LEU A 98 -20.09 -12.49 -4.34
N ASP A 99 -20.34 -11.19 -4.27
CA ASP A 99 -19.58 -10.20 -4.99
C ASP A 99 -18.28 -9.83 -4.26
N LEU A 100 -17.35 -9.29 -5.03
CA LEU A 100 -16.20 -8.59 -4.54
C LEU A 100 -16.60 -7.14 -4.25
N VAL A 101 -16.19 -6.60 -3.12
CA VAL A 101 -16.11 -5.16 -2.91
C VAL A 101 -14.71 -4.73 -3.30
N THR A 102 -14.60 -3.86 -4.31
CA THR A 102 -13.33 -3.46 -4.91
C THR A 102 -13.10 -1.97 -4.74
N PHE A 103 -11.92 -1.61 -4.27
CA PHE A 103 -11.45 -0.25 -4.07
C PHE A 103 -10.32 0.04 -5.06
N ALA A 104 -10.46 1.10 -5.85
CA ALA A 104 -9.48 1.52 -6.83
C ALA A 104 -9.02 2.96 -6.52
N PRO A 105 -7.78 3.14 -6.03
CA PRO A 105 -7.22 4.46 -5.80
C PRO A 105 -7.18 5.29 -7.09
N SER A 106 -7.53 6.58 -7.00
CA SER A 106 -7.45 7.52 -8.12
C SER A 106 -6.07 8.19 -8.24
N THR A 107 -5.25 8.06 -7.20
CA THR A 107 -3.87 8.58 -7.13
C THR A 107 -2.91 7.48 -6.73
N PRO A 108 -1.62 7.57 -7.06
CA PRO A 108 -0.63 6.59 -6.64
C PRO A 108 -0.58 6.48 -5.11
N LEU A 109 -0.86 5.29 -4.57
CA LEU A 109 -0.83 4.97 -3.14
C LEU A 109 0.05 3.75 -2.91
N ALA A 110 0.81 3.77 -1.82
CA ALA A 110 1.63 2.64 -1.43
C ALA A 110 0.90 1.68 -0.48
N GLY A 111 -0.09 2.18 0.27
CA GLY A 111 -0.78 1.39 1.29
C GLY A 111 -2.29 1.50 1.23
N VAL A 112 -2.97 0.39 1.52
CA VAL A 112 -4.40 0.31 1.77
C VAL A 112 -4.64 -0.62 2.96
N GLY A 113 -5.55 -0.27 3.85
CA GLY A 113 -5.94 -1.11 4.98
C GLY A 113 -7.29 -0.70 5.54
N GLY A 114 -7.80 -1.45 6.52
CA GLY A 114 -9.08 -1.17 7.16
C GLY A 114 -9.46 -2.26 8.14
N PHE A 115 -10.63 -2.14 8.74
CA PHE A 115 -11.23 -3.17 9.56
C PHE A 115 -12.21 -3.98 8.73
N PHE A 116 -12.08 -5.30 8.75
CA PHE A 116 -12.83 -6.21 7.87
C PHE A 116 -13.52 -7.28 8.70
N PHE A 117 -14.84 -7.43 8.49
CA PHE A 117 -15.67 -8.39 9.20
C PHE A 117 -16.85 -8.84 8.32
N GLY A 118 -17.71 -9.71 8.84
CA GLY A 118 -18.92 -10.13 8.17
C GLY A 118 -20.12 -9.30 8.61
N SER A 119 -21.04 -9.00 7.70
CA SER A 119 -22.37 -8.53 8.03
C SER A 119 -23.46 -9.48 7.50
N ASP A 120 -24.66 -9.38 8.02
CA ASP A 120 -25.83 -10.11 7.53
C ASP A 120 -26.60 -9.32 6.44
N LEU A 121 -27.75 -9.85 6.01
CA LEU A 121 -28.61 -9.23 4.99
C LEU A 121 -29.13 -7.84 5.40
N PHE A 122 -29.24 -7.57 6.69
CA PHE A 122 -29.73 -6.30 7.22
C PHE A 122 -28.59 -5.31 7.50
N GLY A 123 -27.35 -5.74 7.26
CA GLY A 123 -26.16 -4.95 7.49
C GLY A 123 -25.58 -5.05 8.90
N PHE A 124 -26.20 -5.83 9.81
CA PHE A 124 -25.69 -6.04 11.16
C PHE A 124 -24.43 -6.89 11.16
N SER A 125 -23.49 -6.57 12.04
CA SER A 125 -22.28 -7.37 12.18
C SER A 125 -22.60 -8.83 12.52
N THR A 126 -22.00 -9.78 11.80
CA THR A 126 -22.25 -11.20 11.97
C THR A 126 -20.95 -12.01 11.88
N PRO A 127 -20.84 -13.14 12.63
CA PRO A 127 -19.68 -13.99 12.53
C PRO A 127 -19.46 -14.52 11.11
N ALA A 128 -18.27 -14.34 10.58
CA ALA A 128 -17.81 -14.96 9.34
C ALA A 128 -16.73 -16.02 9.65
N SER A 129 -16.72 -17.12 8.90
CA SER A 129 -15.63 -18.09 9.03
C SER A 129 -14.31 -17.54 8.50
N TYR A 130 -14.39 -16.72 7.47
CA TYR A 130 -13.25 -16.03 6.87
C TYR A 130 -13.68 -14.90 5.93
N LEU A 131 -12.74 -14.02 5.65
CA LEU A 131 -12.77 -13.13 4.49
C LEU A 131 -11.51 -13.35 3.66
N THR A 132 -11.61 -13.15 2.36
CA THR A 132 -10.43 -13.11 1.47
C THR A 132 -10.24 -11.69 0.97
N LEU A 133 -9.05 -11.16 1.24
CA LEU A 133 -8.64 -9.82 0.85
C LEU A 133 -7.52 -9.95 -0.20
N SER A 134 -7.52 -9.11 -1.21
CA SER A 134 -6.48 -9.13 -2.24
C SER A 134 -6.07 -7.72 -2.63
N ALA A 135 -4.77 -7.51 -2.81
CA ALA A 135 -4.22 -6.25 -3.29
C ALA A 135 -3.37 -6.50 -4.53
N THR A 136 -3.49 -5.61 -5.51
CA THR A 136 -2.71 -5.66 -6.77
C THR A 136 -1.96 -4.35 -6.94
N ASP A 137 -0.68 -4.44 -7.33
CA ASP A 137 0.15 -3.28 -7.61
C ASP A 137 0.24 -2.95 -9.11
N SER A 138 0.86 -1.81 -9.42
CA SER A 138 1.05 -1.32 -10.79
C SER A 138 1.98 -2.19 -11.65
N ALA A 139 2.75 -3.09 -11.04
CA ALA A 139 3.57 -4.08 -11.75
C ALA A 139 2.77 -5.35 -12.07
N GLY A 140 1.50 -5.46 -11.62
CA GLY A 140 0.63 -6.61 -11.81
C GLY A 140 0.84 -7.71 -10.76
N ALA A 141 1.67 -7.48 -9.74
CA ALA A 141 1.80 -8.43 -8.63
C ALA A 141 0.53 -8.37 -7.76
N THR A 142 0.02 -9.54 -7.40
CA THR A 142 -1.17 -9.69 -6.55
C THR A 142 -0.84 -10.55 -5.35
N VAL A 143 -1.23 -10.07 -4.17
CA VAL A 143 -1.17 -10.82 -2.91
C VAL A 143 -2.57 -10.99 -2.38
N SER A 144 -2.90 -12.21 -1.95
CA SER A 144 -4.17 -12.54 -1.30
C SER A 144 -3.92 -12.98 0.13
N TYR A 145 -4.75 -12.52 1.04
CA TYR A 145 -4.72 -12.86 2.45
C TYR A 145 -6.08 -13.39 2.91
N ARG A 146 -6.07 -14.54 3.60
CA ARG A 146 -7.27 -15.09 4.22
C ARG A 146 -7.32 -14.71 5.68
N LEU A 147 -8.26 -13.86 6.04
CA LEU A 147 -8.56 -13.45 7.40
C LEU A 147 -9.55 -14.45 8.01
N ASN A 148 -9.10 -15.29 8.91
CA ASN A 148 -9.95 -16.32 9.55
C ASN A 148 -10.67 -15.74 10.76
N THR A 149 -11.93 -16.13 10.94
CA THR A 149 -12.81 -15.72 12.05
C THR A 149 -12.73 -14.22 12.35
N PRO A 150 -12.95 -13.36 11.34
CA PRO A 150 -12.85 -11.92 11.52
C PRO A 150 -13.89 -11.42 12.53
N THR A 151 -13.47 -10.42 13.28
CA THR A 151 -14.32 -9.65 14.19
C THR A 151 -14.34 -8.19 13.74
N PHE A 152 -15.20 -7.38 14.31
CA PHE A 152 -15.28 -5.94 14.10
C PHE A 152 -13.93 -5.20 14.23
N ASN A 153 -13.02 -5.72 15.08
CA ASN A 153 -11.69 -5.14 15.31
C ASN A 153 -10.58 -5.79 14.46
N SER A 154 -10.92 -6.59 13.47
CA SER A 154 -9.92 -7.29 12.65
C SER A 154 -9.35 -6.38 11.57
N PHE A 155 -8.15 -5.88 11.78
CA PHE A 155 -7.43 -5.03 10.82
C PHE A 155 -6.60 -5.86 9.85
N VAL A 156 -6.65 -5.50 8.56
CA VAL A 156 -5.72 -5.97 7.52
C VAL A 156 -5.26 -4.77 6.69
N GLY A 157 -3.97 -4.69 6.41
CA GLY A 157 -3.39 -3.69 5.52
C GLY A 157 -2.37 -4.31 4.58
N PHE A 158 -2.25 -3.73 3.39
CA PHE A 158 -1.25 -4.07 2.38
C PHE A 158 -0.40 -2.85 2.07
N VAL A 159 0.91 -3.05 2.01
CA VAL A 159 1.86 -2.01 1.62
C VAL A 159 2.71 -2.53 0.48
N SER A 160 2.73 -1.82 -0.63
CA SER A 160 3.58 -2.11 -1.80
C SER A 160 4.80 -1.20 -1.81
N THR A 161 5.93 -1.72 -2.25
CA THR A 161 7.11 -0.90 -2.60
C THR A 161 6.91 -0.12 -3.91
N GLY A 162 5.84 -0.44 -4.66
CA GLY A 162 5.34 0.32 -5.81
C GLY A 162 4.03 1.03 -5.46
N ASN A 163 3.15 1.19 -6.46
CA ASN A 163 1.82 1.76 -6.26
C ASN A 163 0.76 0.66 -6.28
N LEU A 164 -0.16 0.66 -5.33
CA LEU A 164 -1.36 -0.17 -5.38
C LEU A 164 -2.35 0.42 -6.38
N VAL A 165 -2.94 -0.46 -7.20
CA VAL A 165 -3.94 -0.09 -8.23
C VAL A 165 -5.33 -0.61 -7.90
N SER A 166 -5.42 -1.68 -7.12
CA SER A 166 -6.69 -2.18 -6.62
C SER A 166 -6.53 -2.97 -5.32
N PHE A 167 -7.60 -2.96 -4.56
CA PHE A 167 -7.78 -3.75 -3.37
C PHE A 167 -9.21 -4.32 -3.38
N SER A 168 -9.40 -5.54 -2.92
CA SER A 168 -10.72 -6.14 -2.88
C SER A 168 -10.91 -7.03 -1.66
N VAL A 169 -12.18 -7.19 -1.25
CA VAL A 169 -12.60 -8.09 -0.18
C VAL A 169 -13.83 -8.89 -0.59
N THR A 170 -13.89 -10.15 -0.18
CA THR A 170 -15.06 -11.02 -0.37
C THR A 170 -15.24 -11.98 0.79
N ALA A 171 -16.49 -12.30 1.11
CA ALA A 171 -16.84 -13.37 2.05
C ALA A 171 -16.85 -14.76 1.39
N GLY A 172 -16.74 -14.81 0.05
CA GLY A 172 -16.90 -16.05 -0.69
C GLY A 172 -18.33 -16.63 -0.55
N ASN A 173 -18.47 -17.93 -0.74
CA ASN A 173 -19.78 -18.56 -0.67
C ASN A 173 -20.15 -18.99 0.75
N GLN A 174 -20.23 -18.03 1.69
CA GLN A 174 -20.73 -18.26 3.05
C GLN A 174 -22.20 -17.84 3.12
N PRO A 175 -23.14 -18.74 3.49
CA PRO A 175 -24.54 -18.39 3.59
C PRO A 175 -24.79 -17.29 4.63
N GLY A 176 -25.50 -16.23 4.24
CA GLY A 176 -25.89 -15.15 5.16
C GLY A 176 -24.76 -14.22 5.57
N VAL A 177 -23.59 -14.25 4.90
CA VAL A 177 -22.43 -13.40 5.21
C VAL A 177 -22.07 -12.55 4.02
N TRP A 178 -21.98 -11.24 4.21
CA TRP A 178 -21.45 -10.21 3.32
C TRP A 178 -20.09 -9.74 3.82
N ALA A 179 -19.19 -9.45 2.88
CA ALA A 179 -17.92 -8.82 3.23
C ALA A 179 -18.13 -7.34 3.52
N THR A 180 -17.62 -6.88 4.65
CA THR A 180 -17.82 -5.54 5.17
C THR A 180 -16.48 -4.89 5.51
N VAL A 181 -16.37 -3.60 5.26
CA VAL A 181 -15.21 -2.77 5.59
C VAL A 181 -15.63 -1.57 6.42
N ASN A 182 -14.86 -1.27 7.44
CA ASN A 182 -14.90 -0.04 8.22
C ASN A 182 -13.53 0.63 8.26
N ASP A 183 -13.49 1.96 8.42
CA ASP A 183 -12.25 2.75 8.54
C ASP A 183 -11.23 2.43 7.44
N LEU A 184 -11.57 2.69 6.19
CA LEU A 184 -10.63 2.47 5.08
C LEU A 184 -9.46 3.44 5.15
N HIS A 185 -8.26 2.91 5.31
CA HIS A 185 -7.00 3.65 5.36
C HIS A 185 -6.34 3.64 3.98
N LEU A 186 -6.03 4.82 3.46
CA LEU A 186 -5.24 5.00 2.24
C LEU A 186 -3.96 5.77 2.56
N SER A 187 -2.81 5.27 2.10
CA SER A 187 -1.51 5.80 2.53
C SER A 187 -0.52 5.93 1.38
N VAL A 188 0.34 6.95 1.48
CA VAL A 188 1.50 7.09 0.59
C VAL A 188 2.71 6.34 1.15
N ALA A 189 3.74 6.13 0.31
CA ALA A 189 4.99 5.57 0.77
C ALA A 189 5.67 6.49 1.81
N THR A 190 6.38 5.87 2.75
CA THR A 190 7.32 6.63 3.59
C THR A 190 8.37 7.28 2.69
N ALA A 191 8.67 8.56 2.89
CA ALA A 191 9.74 9.22 2.16
C ALA A 191 11.09 8.57 2.52
N VAL A 192 11.58 7.69 1.66
CA VAL A 192 12.93 7.14 1.78
C VAL A 192 13.86 8.07 1.03
N PRO A 193 14.92 8.63 1.66
CA PRO A 193 15.92 9.39 0.94
C PRO A 193 16.50 8.53 -0.19
N GLU A 194 16.44 9.02 -1.43
CA GLU A 194 16.89 8.28 -2.60
C GLU A 194 18.36 7.87 -2.45
N PRO A 195 18.75 6.64 -2.90
CA PRO A 195 20.15 6.19 -2.86
C PRO A 195 21.12 7.16 -3.51
N GLU A 196 20.65 7.95 -4.49
CA GLU A 196 21.41 9.03 -5.14
C GLU A 196 21.80 10.14 -4.17
N THR A 197 20.95 10.46 -3.19
CA THR A 197 21.26 11.46 -2.15
C THR A 197 22.45 11.01 -1.29
N TYR A 198 22.47 9.73 -0.90
CA TYR A 198 23.61 9.16 -0.17
C TYR A 198 24.85 9.09 -1.05
N GLY A 199 24.70 8.73 -2.34
CA GLY A 199 25.78 8.73 -3.32
C GLY A 199 26.40 10.12 -3.51
N MET A 200 25.59 11.15 -3.67
CA MET A 200 26.02 12.55 -3.78
C MET A 200 26.70 13.05 -2.50
N MET A 201 26.16 12.70 -1.33
CA MET A 201 26.77 13.05 -0.04
C MET A 201 28.15 12.40 0.12
N LEU A 202 28.29 11.12 -0.20
CA LEU A 202 29.58 10.40 -0.16
C LEU A 202 30.57 10.95 -1.18
N ALA A 203 30.11 11.28 -2.40
CA ALA A 203 30.93 11.92 -3.42
C ALA A 203 31.42 13.30 -2.97
N GLY A 204 30.56 14.10 -2.36
CA GLY A 204 30.90 15.41 -1.78
C GLY A 204 31.95 15.30 -0.65
N LEU A 205 31.75 14.37 0.28
CA LEU A 205 32.73 14.10 1.37
C LEU A 205 34.08 13.59 0.83
N GLY A 206 34.03 12.72 -0.20
CA GLY A 206 35.24 12.23 -0.87
C GLY A 206 36.04 13.36 -1.54
N LEU A 207 35.34 14.28 -2.19
CA LEU A 207 35.97 15.46 -2.83
C LEU A 207 36.61 16.38 -1.81
N LEU A 208 35.92 16.66 -0.70
CA LEU A 208 36.46 17.47 0.40
C LEU A 208 37.69 16.82 1.03
N GLY A 209 37.65 15.51 1.26
CA GLY A 209 38.80 14.74 1.76
C GLY A 209 40.01 14.77 0.82
N TYR A 210 39.78 14.67 -0.48
CA TYR A 210 40.80 14.76 -1.50
C TYR A 210 41.48 16.15 -1.54
N ILE A 211 40.68 17.22 -1.52
CA ILE A 211 41.17 18.60 -1.50
C ILE A 211 41.99 18.88 -0.24
N GLY A 212 41.48 18.46 0.94
CA GLY A 212 42.19 18.62 2.21
C GLY A 212 43.52 17.90 2.26
N ARG A 213 43.61 16.68 1.69
CA ARG A 213 44.89 15.95 1.58
C ARG A 213 45.88 16.65 0.67
N ARG A 214 45.44 17.21 -0.46
CA ARG A 214 46.29 17.94 -1.41
C ARG A 214 46.85 19.22 -0.83
N GLN A 215 46.08 19.92 0.02
CA GLN A 215 46.57 21.14 0.70
C GLN A 215 47.66 20.83 1.73
N ARG A 216 47.53 19.73 2.49
CA ARG A 216 48.54 19.28 3.46
C ARG A 216 49.88 18.84 2.82
N GLN A 217 49.90 18.47 1.54
CA GLN A 217 51.10 18.09 0.81
C GLN A 217 51.83 19.29 0.20
N ARG A 218 51.21 20.49 0.23
CA ARG A 218 51.79 21.74 -0.31
C ARG A 218 52.30 22.71 0.77
N ALA A 219 52.02 22.41 2.04
CA ALA A 219 52.57 23.09 3.22
C ALA A 219 53.73 22.30 3.79
#